data_fbdabce6a0bf754bec2591452efdd1c3
#
_entry.id   fbdabce6a0bf754bec2591452efdd1c3
#
_cell.length_a   1.000
_cell.length_b   1.000
_cell.length_c   1.000
_cell.angle_alpha   90.00
_cell.angle_beta   90.00
_cell.angle_gamma   90.00
#
_symmetry.space_group_name_H-M   'P 1'
#
loop_
_entity.id
_entity.type
_entity.pdbx_description
1 polymer ?
#
loop_
_entity_poly.entity_id
_entity_poly.type
_entity_poly.pdbx_seq_one_letter_code
_entity_poly.pdbx_strand_id
1 'polypeptide(L)'
;MENGEQKIFVWCDFSAEMDNAVLHGVTIAMTLKKELCLFHHLDTKHHENLEIAEARLSGMASKIAPLLPNYPVKYIVLQTPVLEALKDLAERYECLALLAPKSASPKLLPLLEYALFPFLFVSAKTNIPDVYKRVVVPVGYMKKSKDLALWASYLGRHNGATIDIFVAEESGTADQNTVQANLFSVQRLFGKFRFPFQVIESHSATWRLQRAALLHSLGLKQGMLMIAATFSTTFIDTLLGLTESKVIAKSGDLSVMCINSRRDFYTFCC
;
A
#
# COMPACT_ATOMS: atom_id res chain seq x y z
N MET A 1 0.82 -11.51 -26.37
CA MET A 1 0.58 -10.47 -25.34
C MET A 1 1.95 -9.90 -25.04
N GLU A 2 2.20 -8.65 -25.43
CA GLU A 2 3.40 -7.95 -24.97
C GLU A 2 3.37 -7.98 -23.44
N ASN A 3 4.43 -8.47 -22.79
CA ASN A 3 4.59 -8.38 -21.34
C ASN A 3 4.64 -6.90 -20.98
N GLY A 4 3.48 -6.33 -20.66
CA GLY A 4 3.37 -4.95 -20.22
C GLY A 4 4.22 -4.76 -18.97
N GLU A 5 5.09 -3.75 -18.96
CA GLU A 5 5.84 -3.45 -17.75
C GLU A 5 4.88 -2.99 -16.65
N GLN A 6 4.98 -3.60 -15.49
CA GLN A 6 4.19 -3.23 -14.31
C GLN A 6 4.43 -1.76 -13.95
N LYS A 7 3.37 -1.05 -13.56
CA LYS A 7 3.39 0.39 -13.29
C LYS A 7 3.00 0.72 -11.87
N ILE A 8 3.57 1.78 -11.37
CA ILE A 8 3.12 2.45 -10.14
C ILE A 8 2.12 3.52 -10.53
N PHE A 9 0.93 3.47 -9.96
CA PHE A 9 -0.11 4.45 -10.21
C PHE A 9 -0.21 5.45 -9.07
N VAL A 10 -0.51 6.71 -9.41
CA VAL A 10 -0.81 7.76 -8.45
C VAL A 10 -2.20 8.31 -8.73
N TRP A 11 -3.07 8.22 -7.73
CA TRP A 11 -4.38 8.83 -7.76
C TRP A 11 -4.26 10.36 -7.75
N CYS A 12 -4.68 10.98 -8.83
CA CYS A 12 -4.63 12.43 -9.03
C CYS A 12 -6.04 13.00 -8.89
N ASP A 13 -6.33 13.63 -7.77
CA ASP A 13 -7.59 14.32 -7.48
C ASP A 13 -7.47 15.85 -7.56
N PHE A 14 -6.30 16.31 -7.97
CA PHE A 14 -5.94 17.73 -8.06
C PHE A 14 -6.05 18.51 -6.73
N SER A 15 -6.07 17.81 -5.61
CA SER A 15 -5.97 18.42 -4.29
C SER A 15 -4.53 18.91 -3.99
N ALA A 16 -4.40 19.77 -2.98
CA ALA A 16 -3.08 20.24 -2.53
C ALA A 16 -2.18 19.10 -1.97
N GLU A 17 -2.79 18.00 -1.52
CA GLU A 17 -2.05 16.84 -0.98
C GLU A 17 -1.55 15.90 -2.07
N MET A 18 -2.10 16.00 -3.29
CA MET A 18 -1.75 15.15 -4.42
C MET A 18 -0.28 15.27 -4.82
N ASP A 19 0.29 16.47 -4.78
CA ASP A 19 1.70 16.68 -5.18
C ASP A 19 2.64 15.82 -4.35
N ASN A 20 2.35 15.64 -3.05
CA ASN A 20 3.13 14.77 -2.19
C ASN A 20 2.94 13.29 -2.57
N ALA A 21 1.72 12.87 -2.92
CA ALA A 21 1.48 11.50 -3.41
C ALA A 21 2.25 11.23 -4.71
N VAL A 22 2.34 12.22 -5.60
CA VAL A 22 3.15 12.14 -6.83
C VAL A 22 4.63 11.95 -6.51
N LEU A 23 5.19 12.71 -5.56
CA LEU A 23 6.59 12.55 -5.15
C LEU A 23 6.85 11.18 -4.51
N HIS A 24 5.92 10.66 -3.70
CA HIS A 24 5.98 9.29 -3.22
C HIS A 24 5.94 8.27 -4.37
N GLY A 25 5.10 8.52 -5.38
CA GLY A 25 5.03 7.72 -6.60
C GLY A 25 6.36 7.66 -7.33
N VAL A 26 7.03 8.80 -7.51
CA VAL A 26 8.39 8.88 -8.08
C VAL A 26 9.36 8.04 -7.27
N THR A 27 9.36 8.17 -5.94
CA THR A 27 10.27 7.42 -5.05
C THR A 27 10.05 5.91 -5.16
N ILE A 28 8.79 5.45 -5.14
CA ILE A 28 8.46 4.03 -5.27
C ILE A 28 8.79 3.51 -6.67
N ALA A 29 8.47 4.26 -7.72
CA ALA A 29 8.77 3.88 -9.10
C ALA A 29 10.29 3.71 -9.32
N MET A 30 11.10 4.64 -8.82
CA MET A 30 12.57 4.53 -8.84
C MET A 30 13.05 3.31 -8.06
N THR A 31 12.55 3.13 -6.84
CA THR A 31 12.95 2.03 -5.95
C THR A 31 12.65 0.67 -6.56
N LEU A 32 11.46 0.51 -7.15
CA LEU A 32 11.01 -0.75 -7.72
C LEU A 32 11.36 -0.92 -9.19
N LYS A 33 12.01 0.09 -9.80
CA LYS A 33 12.40 0.10 -11.22
C LYS A 33 11.18 -0.10 -12.14
N LYS A 34 10.14 0.70 -11.93
CA LYS A 34 8.86 0.62 -12.64
C LYS A 34 8.50 1.95 -13.29
N GLU A 35 7.64 1.88 -14.31
CA GLU A 35 7.00 3.07 -14.88
C GLU A 35 6.10 3.76 -13.83
N LEU A 36 5.96 5.07 -13.95
CA LEU A 36 5.00 5.87 -13.17
C LEU A 36 3.83 6.28 -14.06
N CYS A 37 2.61 6.10 -13.57
CA CYS A 37 1.42 6.53 -14.25
C CYS A 37 0.54 7.41 -13.36
N LEU A 38 0.29 8.63 -13.77
CA LEU A 38 -0.66 9.52 -13.13
C LEU A 38 -2.07 9.12 -13.55
N PHE A 39 -2.93 8.82 -12.60
CA PHE A 39 -4.28 8.34 -12.85
C PHE A 39 -5.31 9.31 -12.30
N HIS A 40 -6.19 9.80 -13.15
CA HIS A 40 -7.35 10.58 -12.76
C HIS A 40 -8.64 9.86 -13.15
N HIS A 41 -9.56 9.77 -12.19
CA HIS A 41 -10.91 9.28 -12.42
C HIS A 41 -11.85 10.48 -12.58
N LEU A 42 -12.30 10.68 -13.80
CA LEU A 42 -13.20 11.79 -14.14
C LEU A 42 -14.60 11.52 -13.58
N ASP A 43 -15.08 12.40 -12.74
CA ASP A 43 -16.45 12.34 -12.25
C ASP A 43 -17.42 13.00 -13.21
N THR A 44 -18.08 12.20 -14.03
CA THR A 44 -19.04 12.67 -15.02
C THR A 44 -20.26 13.41 -14.40
N LYS A 45 -20.51 13.20 -13.10
CA LYS A 45 -21.60 13.87 -12.38
C LYS A 45 -21.30 15.35 -12.09
N HIS A 46 -20.03 15.73 -12.03
CA HIS A 46 -19.59 17.08 -11.74
C HIS A 46 -19.20 17.88 -12.98
N HIS A 47 -19.57 17.44 -14.20
CA HIS A 47 -19.26 18.13 -15.46
C HIS A 47 -17.78 18.45 -15.65
N GLU A 48 -16.90 17.61 -15.08
CA GLU A 48 -15.47 17.75 -15.24
C GLU A 48 -15.08 17.56 -16.72
N ASN A 49 -14.24 18.46 -17.25
CA ASN A 49 -13.86 18.44 -18.67
C ASN A 49 -12.63 17.53 -18.87
N LEU A 50 -12.76 16.51 -19.74
CA LEU A 50 -11.72 15.57 -20.09
C LEU A 50 -10.44 16.28 -20.57
N GLU A 51 -10.57 17.23 -21.51
CA GLU A 51 -9.42 17.94 -22.09
C GLU A 51 -8.64 18.72 -21.03
N ILE A 52 -9.35 19.32 -20.06
CA ILE A 52 -8.72 20.03 -18.95
C ILE A 52 -7.98 19.05 -18.03
N ALA A 53 -8.58 17.92 -17.70
CA ALA A 53 -7.96 16.90 -16.87
C ALA A 53 -6.70 16.32 -17.54
N GLU A 54 -6.78 15.99 -18.83
CA GLU A 54 -5.64 15.50 -19.62
C GLU A 54 -4.52 16.55 -19.73
N ALA A 55 -4.85 17.80 -20.01
CA ALA A 55 -3.86 18.88 -20.08
C ALA A 55 -3.12 19.06 -18.74
N ARG A 56 -3.85 19.00 -17.60
CA ARG A 56 -3.26 19.10 -16.26
C ARG A 56 -2.33 17.92 -15.98
N LEU A 57 -2.75 16.69 -16.25
CA LEU A 57 -1.92 15.50 -16.04
C LEU A 57 -0.70 15.48 -16.95
N SER A 58 -0.86 15.86 -18.23
CA SER A 58 0.24 15.98 -19.19
C SER A 58 1.29 16.97 -18.71
N GLY A 59 0.83 18.16 -18.25
CA GLY A 59 1.72 19.18 -17.68
C GLY A 59 2.45 18.69 -16.43
N MET A 60 1.78 17.91 -15.55
CA MET A 60 2.41 17.30 -14.39
C MET A 60 3.41 16.21 -14.79
N ALA A 61 3.04 15.31 -15.71
CA ALA A 61 3.92 14.25 -16.19
C ALA A 61 5.22 14.84 -16.77
N SER A 62 5.11 15.91 -17.55
CA SER A 62 6.26 16.62 -18.12
C SER A 62 7.18 17.22 -17.05
N LYS A 63 6.61 17.73 -15.95
CA LYS A 63 7.39 18.32 -14.83
C LYS A 63 8.14 17.25 -14.02
N ILE A 64 7.57 16.07 -13.86
CA ILE A 64 8.16 15.00 -13.05
C ILE A 64 9.03 14.02 -13.86
N ALA A 65 8.88 13.96 -15.18
CA ALA A 65 9.70 13.10 -16.04
C ALA A 65 11.21 13.25 -15.80
N PRO A 66 11.76 14.46 -15.61
CA PRO A 66 13.19 14.64 -15.30
C PRO A 66 13.63 13.98 -13.98
N LEU A 67 12.70 13.72 -13.04
CA LEU A 67 12.99 13.03 -11.77
C LEU A 67 13.08 11.50 -11.96
N LEU A 68 12.62 10.99 -13.09
CA LEU A 68 12.60 9.56 -13.45
C LEU A 68 13.28 9.31 -14.80
N PRO A 69 14.58 9.64 -14.98
CA PRO A 69 15.20 9.64 -16.30
C PRO A 69 15.25 8.27 -16.98
N ASN A 70 15.17 7.17 -16.19
CA ASN A 70 15.26 5.80 -16.71
C ASN A 70 13.89 5.11 -16.85
N TYR A 71 12.81 5.75 -16.44
CA TYR A 71 11.47 5.15 -16.45
C TYR A 71 10.45 6.15 -17.00
N PRO A 72 9.58 5.71 -17.92
CA PRO A 72 8.55 6.58 -18.48
C PRO A 72 7.59 7.09 -17.40
N VAL A 73 7.18 8.34 -17.55
CA VAL A 73 6.07 8.93 -16.81
C VAL A 73 4.90 9.07 -17.77
N LYS A 74 3.83 8.33 -17.48
CA LYS A 74 2.59 8.31 -18.27
C LYS A 74 1.45 8.92 -17.48
N TYR A 75 0.34 9.17 -18.15
CA TYR A 75 -0.91 9.55 -17.50
C TYR A 75 -2.10 8.90 -18.19
N ILE A 76 -3.18 8.78 -17.45
CA ILE A 76 -4.45 8.24 -17.95
C ILE A 76 -5.62 8.92 -17.23
N VAL A 77 -6.67 9.21 -17.99
CA VAL A 77 -7.96 9.64 -17.48
C VAL A 77 -9.00 8.59 -17.84
N LEU A 78 -9.71 8.07 -16.85
CA LEU A 78 -10.78 7.11 -17.07
C LEU A 78 -12.13 7.72 -16.67
N GLN A 79 -13.15 7.53 -17.53
CA GLN A 79 -14.52 8.01 -17.34
C GLN A 79 -15.48 6.87 -16.97
N THR A 80 -15.01 5.63 -16.99
CA THR A 80 -15.80 4.46 -16.58
C THR A 80 -16.15 4.53 -15.09
N PRO A 81 -17.18 3.81 -14.62
CA PRO A 81 -17.43 3.69 -13.20
C PRO A 81 -16.16 3.30 -12.45
N VAL A 82 -15.94 3.87 -11.27
CA VAL A 82 -14.66 3.74 -10.55
C VAL A 82 -14.23 2.29 -10.30
N LEU A 83 -15.18 1.36 -10.11
CA LEU A 83 -14.89 -0.07 -9.98
C LEU A 83 -14.36 -0.69 -11.28
N GLU A 84 -14.89 -0.29 -12.42
CA GLU A 84 -14.43 -0.73 -13.74
C GLU A 84 -13.04 -0.13 -14.01
N ALA A 85 -12.85 1.15 -13.67
CA ALA A 85 -11.55 1.80 -13.77
C ALA A 85 -10.47 1.03 -12.98
N LEU A 86 -10.75 0.57 -11.74
CA LEU A 86 -9.81 -0.22 -10.95
C LEU A 86 -9.51 -1.60 -11.57
N LYS A 87 -10.50 -2.26 -12.18
CA LYS A 87 -10.27 -3.50 -12.94
C LYS A 87 -9.39 -3.25 -14.14
N ASP A 88 -9.67 -2.18 -14.91
CA ASP A 88 -8.84 -1.79 -16.04
C ASP A 88 -7.40 -1.50 -15.61
N LEU A 89 -7.18 -0.82 -14.47
CA LEU A 89 -5.83 -0.59 -13.95
C LEU A 89 -5.08 -1.89 -13.71
N ALA A 90 -5.75 -2.93 -13.20
CA ALA A 90 -5.13 -4.23 -12.95
C ALA A 90 -4.89 -5.02 -14.24
N GLU A 91 -5.93 -5.16 -15.08
CA GLU A 91 -5.96 -6.12 -16.20
C GLU A 91 -5.35 -5.57 -17.48
N ARG A 92 -5.52 -4.27 -17.74
CA ARG A 92 -5.06 -3.63 -18.99
C ARG A 92 -3.81 -2.80 -18.81
N TYR A 93 -3.61 -2.23 -17.63
CA TYR A 93 -2.52 -1.29 -17.38
C TYR A 93 -1.44 -1.82 -16.44
N GLU A 94 -1.55 -3.07 -16.00
CA GLU A 94 -0.54 -3.75 -15.16
C GLU A 94 -0.19 -2.98 -13.88
N CYS A 95 -1.22 -2.49 -13.18
CA CYS A 95 -1.03 -1.75 -11.93
C CYS A 95 -0.41 -2.62 -10.85
N LEU A 96 0.76 -2.24 -10.37
CA LEU A 96 1.44 -2.90 -9.26
C LEU A 96 0.96 -2.38 -7.90
N ALA A 97 0.80 -1.06 -7.77
CA ALA A 97 0.29 -0.40 -6.58
C ALA A 97 -0.33 0.95 -6.94
N LEU A 98 -1.36 1.36 -6.19
CA LEU A 98 -1.98 2.68 -6.30
C LEU A 98 -1.63 3.53 -5.10
N LEU A 99 -0.95 4.64 -5.33
CA LEU A 99 -0.64 5.63 -4.30
C LEU A 99 -1.70 6.72 -4.29
N ALA A 100 -2.08 7.17 -3.12
CA ALA A 100 -3.07 8.23 -2.97
C ALA A 100 -2.80 9.09 -1.72
N PRO A 101 -3.20 10.36 -1.70
CA PRO A 101 -3.20 11.14 -0.48
C PRO A 101 -4.19 10.54 0.52
N LYS A 102 -3.94 10.73 1.82
CA LYS A 102 -4.85 10.21 2.86
C LYS A 102 -6.24 10.80 2.80
N SER A 103 -6.38 12.03 2.33
CA SER A 103 -7.66 12.67 2.07
C SER A 103 -8.55 11.89 1.07
N ALA A 104 -7.94 11.13 0.16
CA ALA A 104 -8.68 10.28 -0.77
C ALA A 104 -9.14 8.94 -0.15
N SER A 105 -8.70 8.60 1.08
CA SER A 105 -9.03 7.32 1.70
C SER A 105 -10.53 7.04 1.88
N PRO A 106 -11.41 8.00 2.19
CA PRO A 106 -12.85 7.74 2.27
C PRO A 106 -13.46 7.27 0.95
N LYS A 107 -12.93 7.77 -0.18
CA LYS A 107 -13.37 7.38 -1.53
C LYS A 107 -12.78 6.04 -1.96
N LEU A 108 -11.52 5.76 -1.62
CA LEU A 108 -10.78 4.61 -2.14
C LEU A 108 -10.90 3.36 -1.26
N LEU A 109 -10.99 3.48 0.08
CA LEU A 109 -11.05 2.31 0.97
C LEU A 109 -12.22 1.36 0.68
N PRO A 110 -13.44 1.82 0.38
CA PRO A 110 -14.53 0.93 0.00
C PRO A 110 -14.25 0.12 -1.26
N LEU A 111 -13.34 0.61 -2.11
CA LEU A 111 -12.98 -0.03 -3.37
C LEU A 111 -11.83 -1.06 -3.22
N LEU A 112 -11.13 -1.03 -2.08
CA LEU A 112 -10.00 -1.93 -1.82
C LEU A 112 -10.41 -3.41 -1.87
N GLU A 113 -11.64 -3.73 -1.49
CA GLU A 113 -12.21 -5.08 -1.57
C GLU A 113 -12.16 -5.65 -3.00
N TYR A 114 -12.27 -4.80 -4.00
CA TYR A 114 -12.30 -5.18 -5.41
C TYR A 114 -10.94 -5.01 -6.10
N ALA A 115 -9.99 -4.36 -5.43
CA ALA A 115 -8.69 -4.08 -6.01
C ALA A 115 -7.77 -5.32 -6.02
N LEU A 116 -7.04 -5.51 -7.11
CA LEU A 116 -6.07 -6.59 -7.30
C LEU A 116 -4.65 -6.16 -6.91
N PHE A 117 -4.49 -4.94 -6.43
CA PHE A 117 -3.22 -4.31 -6.05
C PHE A 117 -3.40 -3.53 -4.74
N PRO A 118 -2.34 -3.31 -3.97
CA PRO A 118 -2.42 -2.55 -2.73
C PRO A 118 -2.64 -1.07 -2.97
N PHE A 119 -3.26 -0.42 -1.97
CA PHE A 119 -3.34 1.04 -1.88
C PHE A 119 -2.33 1.54 -0.84
N LEU A 120 -1.51 2.50 -1.24
CA LEU A 120 -0.58 3.18 -0.35
C LEU A 120 -1.07 4.61 -0.09
N PHE A 121 -1.57 4.86 1.12
CA PHE A 121 -2.00 6.17 1.56
C PHE A 121 -0.84 6.93 2.18
N VAL A 122 -0.53 8.11 1.63
CA VAL A 122 0.61 8.94 2.05
C VAL A 122 0.14 10.27 2.64
N SER A 123 0.91 10.79 3.59
CA SER A 123 0.63 12.10 4.19
C SER A 123 1.27 13.24 3.39
N ALA A 124 0.60 14.41 3.39
CA ALA A 124 1.15 15.63 2.82
C ALA A 124 2.42 16.15 3.53
N LYS A 125 2.63 15.73 4.78
CA LYS A 125 3.74 16.21 5.62
C LYS A 125 4.98 15.30 5.62
N THR A 126 4.95 14.19 4.91
CA THR A 126 6.02 13.20 4.96
C THR A 126 7.23 13.65 4.14
N ASN A 127 8.41 13.65 4.75
CA ASN A 127 9.66 13.94 4.06
C ASN A 127 10.16 12.68 3.33
N ILE A 128 10.25 12.73 2.00
CA ILE A 128 10.29 11.56 1.11
C ILE A 128 11.59 10.75 1.09
N PRO A 129 12.82 11.30 1.23
CA PRO A 129 14.04 10.54 0.95
C PRO A 129 14.20 9.25 1.77
N ASP A 130 13.65 9.21 3.00
CA ASP A 130 13.86 8.09 3.93
C ASP A 130 12.58 7.33 4.29
N VAL A 131 11.44 7.67 3.66
CA VAL A 131 10.10 7.24 4.06
C VAL A 131 9.91 5.73 4.07
N TYR A 132 10.62 4.99 3.31
CA TYR A 132 10.39 3.54 3.22
C TYR A 132 11.57 2.72 3.76
N LYS A 133 12.40 3.34 4.60
CA LYS A 133 13.57 2.66 5.19
C LYS A 133 13.19 1.75 6.37
N ARG A 134 12.02 1.94 6.96
CA ARG A 134 11.50 1.08 8.01
C ARG A 134 10.05 0.71 7.75
N VAL A 135 9.75 -0.59 7.75
CA VAL A 135 8.44 -1.12 7.42
C VAL A 135 7.95 -2.02 8.55
N VAL A 136 6.79 -1.72 9.12
CA VAL A 136 6.18 -2.54 10.17
C VAL A 136 5.15 -3.49 9.56
N VAL A 137 5.34 -4.79 9.84
CA VAL A 137 4.52 -5.88 9.32
C VAL A 137 3.89 -6.64 10.48
N PRO A 138 2.57 -6.47 10.74
CA PRO A 138 1.88 -7.24 11.76
C PRO A 138 1.76 -8.72 11.36
N VAL A 139 2.14 -9.63 12.26
CA VAL A 139 2.04 -11.08 12.07
C VAL A 139 1.24 -11.69 13.22
N GLY A 140 0.02 -12.13 12.91
CA GLY A 140 -0.88 -12.84 13.80
C GLY A 140 -1.20 -14.24 13.29
N TYR A 141 -2.24 -14.88 13.86
CA TYR A 141 -2.67 -16.22 13.41
C TYR A 141 -3.37 -16.20 12.05
N MET A 142 -3.81 -15.04 11.54
CA MET A 142 -4.49 -14.95 10.25
C MET A 142 -3.53 -15.23 9.09
N LYS A 143 -4.00 -15.95 8.06
CA LYS A 143 -3.23 -16.27 6.85
C LYS A 143 -2.74 -15.03 6.09
N LYS A 144 -3.45 -13.91 6.24
CA LYS A 144 -3.14 -12.59 5.63
C LYS A 144 -1.73 -12.06 5.97
N SER A 145 -1.13 -12.51 7.05
CA SER A 145 0.24 -12.12 7.44
C SER A 145 1.29 -12.42 6.37
N LYS A 146 1.07 -13.50 5.58
CA LYS A 146 2.00 -13.89 4.50
C LYS A 146 1.98 -12.91 3.33
N ASP A 147 0.83 -12.33 3.05
CA ASP A 147 0.65 -11.39 1.94
C ASP A 147 1.33 -10.06 2.25
N LEU A 148 1.22 -9.60 3.51
CA LEU A 148 1.98 -8.46 4.00
C LEU A 148 3.48 -8.68 3.87
N ALA A 149 3.95 -9.90 4.23
CA ALA A 149 5.37 -10.24 4.16
C ALA A 149 5.91 -10.25 2.73
N LEU A 150 5.12 -10.66 1.74
CA LEU A 150 5.52 -10.60 0.32
C LEU A 150 5.80 -9.15 -0.11
N TRP A 151 4.91 -8.22 0.19
CA TRP A 151 5.10 -6.80 -0.11
C TRP A 151 6.26 -6.19 0.67
N ALA A 152 6.40 -6.53 1.95
CA ALA A 152 7.53 -6.10 2.75
C ALA A 152 8.86 -6.61 2.18
N SER A 153 8.90 -7.86 1.70
CA SER A 153 10.09 -8.42 1.05
C SER A 153 10.47 -7.65 -0.22
N TYR A 154 9.49 -7.13 -0.94
CA TYR A 154 9.72 -6.32 -2.13
C TYR A 154 10.45 -5.02 -1.76
N LEU A 155 9.98 -4.31 -0.72
CA LEU A 155 10.65 -3.10 -0.23
C LEU A 155 12.01 -3.41 0.42
N GLY A 156 12.12 -4.49 1.18
CA GLY A 156 13.40 -4.93 1.76
C GLY A 156 14.46 -5.16 0.71
N ARG A 157 14.11 -5.84 -0.39
CA ARG A 157 15.06 -6.13 -1.49
C ARG A 157 15.45 -4.91 -2.31
N HIS A 158 14.50 -4.03 -2.62
CA HIS A 158 14.72 -2.95 -3.59
C HIS A 158 15.06 -1.61 -2.94
N ASN A 159 14.62 -1.37 -1.70
CA ASN A 159 14.88 -0.13 -0.97
C ASN A 159 15.90 -0.27 0.16
N GLY A 160 16.35 -1.49 0.45
CA GLY A 160 17.19 -1.75 1.62
C GLY A 160 16.48 -1.41 2.94
N ALA A 161 15.16 -1.57 2.98
CA ALA A 161 14.37 -1.29 4.15
C ALA A 161 14.64 -2.34 5.25
N THR A 162 14.67 -1.90 6.51
CA THR A 162 14.59 -2.78 7.66
C THR A 162 13.13 -3.12 7.94
N ILE A 163 12.81 -4.41 8.06
CA ILE A 163 11.45 -4.86 8.29
C ILE A 163 11.27 -5.22 9.77
N ASP A 164 10.33 -4.55 10.44
CA ASP A 164 9.90 -4.88 11.80
C ASP A 164 8.75 -5.87 11.71
N ILE A 165 9.02 -7.14 12.02
CA ILE A 165 7.99 -8.18 12.16
C ILE A 165 7.36 -8.00 13.54
N PHE A 166 6.15 -7.45 13.58
CA PHE A 166 5.44 -7.15 14.82
C PHE A 166 4.47 -8.27 15.14
N VAL A 167 4.84 -9.14 16.11
CA VAL A 167 4.23 -10.45 16.32
C VAL A 167 3.17 -10.41 17.41
N ALA A 168 2.01 -11.01 17.15
CA ALA A 168 0.96 -11.21 18.14
C ALA A 168 1.36 -12.24 19.21
N GLU A 169 0.75 -12.10 20.39
CA GLU A 169 0.80 -13.05 21.49
C GLU A 169 -0.62 -13.52 21.81
N GLU A 170 -0.85 -14.82 21.71
CA GLU A 170 -2.16 -15.42 21.94
C GLU A 170 -2.15 -16.27 23.23
N SER A 171 -3.24 -16.22 23.97
CA SER A 171 -3.40 -17.04 25.17
C SER A 171 -3.77 -18.49 24.88
N GLY A 172 -4.38 -18.75 23.71
CA GLY A 172 -4.76 -20.10 23.25
C GLY A 172 -3.62 -20.80 22.53
N THR A 173 -3.29 -22.02 22.95
CA THR A 173 -2.17 -22.80 22.38
C THR A 173 -2.29 -23.01 20.87
N ALA A 174 -3.49 -23.30 20.36
CA ALA A 174 -3.70 -23.52 18.92
C ALA A 174 -3.43 -22.25 18.09
N ASP A 175 -3.93 -21.10 18.55
CA ASP A 175 -3.72 -19.82 17.88
C ASP A 175 -2.27 -19.37 17.99
N GLN A 176 -1.63 -19.55 19.15
CA GLN A 176 -0.22 -19.26 19.34
C GLN A 176 0.68 -20.11 18.44
N ASN A 177 0.38 -21.40 18.27
CA ASN A 177 1.09 -22.27 17.34
C ASN A 177 0.94 -21.78 15.89
N THR A 178 -0.23 -21.26 15.54
CA THR A 178 -0.47 -20.70 14.21
C THR A 178 0.31 -19.39 14.01
N VAL A 179 0.40 -18.51 15.03
CA VAL A 179 1.25 -17.32 15.02
C VAL A 179 2.71 -17.72 14.77
N GLN A 180 3.23 -18.70 15.51
CA GLN A 180 4.61 -19.17 15.36
C GLN A 180 4.87 -19.76 13.95
N ALA A 181 3.93 -20.53 13.40
CA ALA A 181 4.03 -21.06 12.04
C ALA A 181 4.04 -19.94 10.96
N ASN A 182 3.23 -18.91 11.16
CA ASN A 182 3.24 -17.73 10.29
C ASN A 182 4.54 -16.95 10.41
N LEU A 183 5.01 -16.70 11.63
CA LEU A 183 6.29 -16.04 11.90
C LEU A 183 7.45 -16.79 11.23
N PHE A 184 7.53 -18.12 11.43
CA PHE A 184 8.56 -18.95 10.78
C PHE A 184 8.53 -18.81 9.25
N SER A 185 7.34 -18.82 8.66
CA SER A 185 7.16 -18.67 7.22
C SER A 185 7.67 -17.30 6.72
N VAL A 186 7.39 -16.21 7.47
CA VAL A 186 7.84 -14.84 7.17
C VAL A 186 9.36 -14.73 7.31
N GLN A 187 9.93 -15.25 8.40
CA GLN A 187 11.38 -15.22 8.61
C GLN A 187 12.13 -16.02 7.54
N ARG A 188 11.58 -17.19 7.13
CA ARG A 188 12.14 -17.98 6.03
C ARG A 188 12.13 -17.22 4.71
N LEU A 189 11.03 -16.50 4.41
CA LEU A 189 10.94 -15.64 3.22
C LEU A 189 12.00 -14.55 3.25
N PHE A 190 12.12 -13.83 4.37
CA PHE A 190 13.06 -12.72 4.50
C PHE A 190 14.51 -13.19 4.49
N GLY A 191 14.81 -14.29 5.17
CA GLY A 191 16.13 -14.90 5.18
C GLY A 191 16.62 -15.34 3.79
N LYS A 192 15.69 -15.80 2.92
CA LYS A 192 16.00 -16.15 1.53
C LYS A 192 16.58 -14.97 0.75
N PHE A 193 16.10 -13.76 1.01
CA PHE A 193 16.48 -12.56 0.29
C PHE A 193 17.53 -11.69 1.00
N ARG A 194 17.96 -12.06 2.21
CA ARG A 194 19.08 -11.47 2.95
C ARG A 194 18.99 -9.95 3.19
N PHE A 195 17.80 -9.40 3.37
CA PHE A 195 17.64 -8.02 3.82
C PHE A 195 17.43 -7.94 5.35
N PRO A 196 17.70 -6.80 6.00
CA PRO A 196 17.61 -6.68 7.45
C PRO A 196 16.16 -6.75 7.93
N PHE A 197 15.91 -7.56 8.96
CA PHE A 197 14.65 -7.61 9.67
C PHE A 197 14.86 -7.88 11.17
N GLN A 198 13.91 -7.51 11.97
CA GLN A 198 13.87 -7.84 13.40
C GLN A 198 12.47 -8.32 13.80
N VAL A 199 12.40 -9.15 14.83
CA VAL A 199 11.15 -9.62 15.42
C VAL A 199 10.88 -8.80 16.68
N ILE A 200 9.67 -8.26 16.79
CA ILE A 200 9.22 -7.45 17.91
C ILE A 200 7.95 -8.09 18.46
N GLU A 201 8.00 -8.50 19.72
CA GLU A 201 6.85 -9.04 20.43
C GLU A 201 5.91 -7.89 20.79
N SER A 202 4.64 -8.01 20.38
CA SER A 202 3.66 -6.94 20.60
C SER A 202 2.98 -6.99 21.96
N HIS A 203 3.06 -8.14 22.66
CA HIS A 203 2.26 -8.46 23.85
C HIS A 203 0.76 -8.19 23.67
N SER A 204 0.28 -8.37 22.44
CA SER A 204 -1.10 -8.11 22.05
C SER A 204 -1.66 -9.24 21.20
N ALA A 205 -2.89 -9.64 21.47
CA ALA A 205 -3.59 -10.61 20.64
C ALA A 205 -3.84 -10.09 19.22
N THR A 206 -4.00 -11.00 18.25
CA THR A 206 -4.15 -10.69 16.81
C THR A 206 -5.25 -9.67 16.52
N TRP A 207 -6.36 -9.68 17.25
CA TRP A 207 -7.45 -8.73 17.05
C TRP A 207 -7.11 -7.29 17.48
N ARG A 208 -6.11 -7.10 18.33
CA ARG A 208 -5.56 -5.78 18.72
C ARG A 208 -4.27 -5.43 17.98
N LEU A 209 -3.71 -6.35 17.22
CA LEU A 209 -2.38 -6.26 16.66
C LEU A 209 -2.20 -5.03 15.74
N GLN A 210 -3.19 -4.72 14.89
CA GLN A 210 -3.13 -3.54 14.02
C GLN A 210 -3.03 -2.23 14.82
N ARG A 211 -3.76 -2.13 15.94
CA ARG A 211 -3.67 -0.97 16.83
C ARG A 211 -2.30 -0.87 17.49
N ALA A 212 -1.79 -1.97 18.00
CA ALA A 212 -0.48 -2.01 18.64
C ALA A 212 0.63 -1.69 17.62
N ALA A 213 0.56 -2.24 16.41
CA ALA A 213 1.48 -1.94 15.32
C ALA A 213 1.44 -0.47 14.90
N LEU A 214 0.25 0.14 14.87
CA LEU A 214 0.12 1.57 14.61
C LEU A 214 0.84 2.40 15.69
N LEU A 215 0.61 2.12 16.97
CA LEU A 215 1.25 2.82 18.07
C LEU A 215 2.77 2.67 18.05
N HIS A 216 3.27 1.45 17.76
CA HIS A 216 4.69 1.21 17.56
C HIS A 216 5.24 2.03 16.38
N SER A 217 4.54 2.02 15.24
CA SER A 217 4.95 2.73 14.03
C SER A 217 5.00 4.25 14.20
N LEU A 218 4.09 4.84 15.01
CA LEU A 218 4.09 6.28 15.31
C LEU A 218 5.34 6.72 16.08
N GLY A 219 5.97 5.82 16.83
CA GLY A 219 7.26 6.04 17.49
C GLY A 219 8.46 6.05 16.53
N LEU A 220 8.28 5.57 15.30
CA LEU A 220 9.32 5.50 14.28
C LEU A 220 9.30 6.77 13.43
N LYS A 221 10.41 7.47 13.41
CA LYS A 221 10.57 8.61 12.49
C LYS A 221 10.68 8.10 11.05
N GLN A 222 9.75 8.19 10.18
CA GLN A 222 9.86 7.81 8.76
C GLN A 222 9.65 6.32 8.48
N GLY A 223 8.53 5.79 8.93
CA GLY A 223 8.14 4.40 8.69
C GLY A 223 6.98 4.25 7.71
N MET A 224 6.73 2.99 7.35
CA MET A 224 5.51 2.54 6.69
C MET A 224 4.87 1.46 7.57
N LEU A 225 3.56 1.57 7.74
CA LEU A 225 2.76 0.48 8.33
C LEU A 225 2.07 -0.28 7.20
N MET A 226 2.21 -1.59 7.18
CA MET A 226 1.42 -2.46 6.32
C MET A 226 0.25 -3.05 7.10
N ILE A 227 -0.94 -3.02 6.52
CA ILE A 227 -2.14 -3.63 7.09
C ILE A 227 -2.84 -4.49 6.05
N ALA A 228 -3.38 -5.61 6.49
CA ALA A 228 -4.25 -6.42 5.65
C ALA A 228 -5.68 -5.85 5.73
N ALA A 229 -6.33 -5.69 4.58
CA ALA A 229 -7.71 -5.28 4.54
C ALA A 229 -8.61 -6.31 5.24
N THR A 230 -9.47 -5.82 6.12
CA THR A 230 -10.43 -6.63 6.87
C THR A 230 -11.80 -6.46 6.21
N PHE A 231 -12.10 -7.32 5.26
CA PHE A 231 -13.46 -7.39 4.68
C PHE A 231 -14.34 -8.23 5.60
N SER A 232 -14.34 -7.92 6.88
CA SER A 232 -15.09 -8.68 7.84
C SER A 232 -16.55 -8.31 7.77
N THR A 233 -17.36 -9.32 7.55
CA THR A 233 -18.82 -9.25 7.58
C THR A 233 -19.39 -9.45 8.99
N THR A 234 -18.56 -9.66 10.00
CA THR A 234 -19.01 -9.86 11.37
C THR A 234 -19.02 -8.57 12.16
N PHE A 235 -20.18 -8.29 12.77
CA PHE A 235 -20.41 -7.12 13.62
C PHE A 235 -19.37 -6.97 14.75
N ILE A 236 -18.83 -8.08 15.22
CA ILE A 236 -17.84 -8.15 16.30
C ILE A 236 -16.49 -7.58 15.87
N ASP A 237 -16.02 -7.86 14.65
CA ASP A 237 -14.74 -7.36 14.13
C ASP A 237 -14.77 -5.84 13.91
N THR A 238 -15.95 -5.33 13.52
CA THR A 238 -16.17 -3.88 13.37
C THR A 238 -16.16 -3.15 14.71
N LEU A 239 -16.56 -3.81 15.78
CA LEU A 239 -16.68 -3.21 17.12
C LEU A 239 -15.35 -3.23 17.89
N LEU A 240 -14.53 -4.25 17.72
CA LEU A 240 -13.32 -4.51 18.51
C LEU A 240 -12.02 -4.14 17.78
N GLY A 241 -12.01 -4.12 16.44
CA GLY A 241 -10.83 -3.79 15.65
C GLY A 241 -10.73 -2.32 15.25
N LEU A 242 -9.51 -1.83 14.99
CA LEU A 242 -9.32 -0.60 14.25
C LEU A 242 -9.55 -0.92 12.77
N THR A 243 -10.62 -0.39 12.20
CA THR A 243 -10.83 -0.42 10.75
C THR A 243 -9.72 0.33 10.02
N GLU A 244 -9.46 0.00 8.77
CA GLU A 244 -8.44 0.64 7.94
C GLU A 244 -8.59 2.17 7.95
N SER A 245 -9.82 2.68 7.87
CA SER A 245 -10.10 4.13 7.93
C SER A 245 -9.62 4.76 9.24
N LYS A 246 -9.83 4.09 10.38
CA LYS A 246 -9.35 4.57 11.68
C LYS A 246 -7.83 4.49 11.80
N VAL A 247 -7.19 3.46 11.22
CA VAL A 247 -5.73 3.36 11.18
C VAL A 247 -5.16 4.53 10.37
N ILE A 248 -5.67 4.78 9.16
CA ILE A 248 -5.21 5.88 8.30
C ILE A 248 -5.44 7.23 8.98
N ALA A 249 -6.62 7.47 9.54
CA ALA A 249 -6.93 8.74 10.22
C ALA A 249 -6.00 9.02 11.42
N LYS A 250 -5.57 7.97 12.13
CA LYS A 250 -4.69 8.08 13.31
C LYS A 250 -3.20 7.96 13.00
N SER A 251 -2.83 7.68 11.76
CA SER A 251 -1.43 7.42 11.40
C SER A 251 -0.56 8.67 11.27
N GLY A 252 -1.12 9.89 11.48
CA GLY A 252 -0.35 11.14 11.39
C GLY A 252 0.42 11.25 10.07
N ASP A 253 1.73 11.37 10.14
CA ASP A 253 2.61 11.45 8.97
C ASP A 253 3.15 10.10 8.48
N LEU A 254 2.72 8.99 9.10
CA LEU A 254 3.11 7.64 8.70
C LEU A 254 2.39 7.21 7.42
N SER A 255 3.09 6.71 6.42
CA SER A 255 2.46 6.08 5.26
C SER A 255 1.84 4.73 5.65
N VAL A 256 0.65 4.43 5.09
CA VAL A 256 -0.07 3.18 5.37
C VAL A 256 -0.37 2.44 4.07
N MET A 257 0.17 1.23 3.94
CA MET A 257 -0.13 0.35 2.82
C MET A 257 -1.23 -0.64 3.22
N CYS A 258 -2.35 -0.57 2.52
CA CYS A 258 -3.49 -1.46 2.69
C CYS A 258 -3.46 -2.54 1.61
N ILE A 259 -3.41 -3.81 2.01
CA ILE A 259 -3.27 -4.95 1.11
C ILE A 259 -4.54 -5.79 1.14
N ASN A 260 -5.14 -6.03 -0.03
CA ASN A 260 -6.23 -6.97 -0.20
C ASN A 260 -5.67 -8.40 -0.28
N SER A 261 -5.93 -9.21 0.73
CA SER A 261 -5.42 -10.58 0.85
C SER A 261 -6.39 -11.61 0.22
N ARG A 262 -6.86 -11.39 -1.01
CA ARG A 262 -7.61 -12.41 -1.74
C ARG A 262 -6.67 -13.40 -2.41
N ARG A 263 -6.96 -14.70 -2.28
CA ARG A 263 -6.08 -15.80 -2.69
C ARG A 263 -5.74 -15.87 -4.18
N ASP A 264 -6.50 -15.20 -5.02
CA ASP A 264 -6.49 -15.45 -6.47
C ASP A 264 -5.53 -14.52 -7.24
N PHE A 265 -4.77 -13.66 -6.55
CA PHE A 265 -4.05 -12.56 -7.19
C PHE A 265 -2.53 -12.54 -7.03
N TYR A 266 -1.93 -13.60 -6.45
CA TYR A 266 -0.47 -13.62 -6.23
C TYR A 266 0.31 -14.24 -7.38
N THR A 267 0.41 -13.53 -8.51
CA THR A 267 1.32 -13.86 -9.62
C THR A 267 2.64 -13.09 -9.53
N PHE A 268 2.97 -12.49 -8.40
CA PHE A 268 4.12 -11.57 -8.27
C PHE A 268 5.44 -12.21 -7.81
N CYS A 269 5.53 -13.51 -7.80
CA CYS A 269 6.73 -14.21 -7.36
C CYS A 269 7.38 -14.97 -8.53
N CYS A 270 7.94 -14.25 -9.48
CA CYS A 270 8.95 -14.83 -10.38
C CYS A 270 10.12 -13.87 -10.49
#